data_b6e21eecebefbdbad3916bba7bc360b6
#
_entry.id   b6e21eecebefbdbad3916bba7bc360b6
#
_cell.length_a   1.000
_cell.length_b   1.000
_cell.length_c   1.000
_cell.angle_alpha   90.00
_cell.angle_beta   90.00
_cell.angle_gamma   90.00
#
_symmetry.space_group_name_H-M   'P 1'
#
loop_
_entity.id
_entity.type
_entity.pdbx_description
1 polymer ?
#
loop_
_entity_poly.entity_id
_entity_poly.type
_entity_poly.pdbx_seq_one_letter_code
_entity_poly.pdbx_strand_id
1 'polypeptide(L)' 'MLKDTKICFIGSGAMATAMIAGLTKKELIAPENTIASDPYPGQLEKLSQRYGVQTTQNNLDAIKEQDIIVLSIKP' A
#
# COMPACT_ATOMS: atom_id res chain seq x y z
N MET A 1 -11.26 -10.91 -8.70
CA MET A 1 -10.83 -10.29 -7.46
C MET A 1 -9.32 -10.14 -7.45
N LEU A 2 -8.83 -9.16 -6.73
CA LEU A 2 -7.41 -8.76 -6.81
C LEU A 2 -6.52 -9.43 -5.76
N LYS A 3 -6.95 -10.53 -5.16
CA LYS A 3 -6.17 -11.16 -4.08
C LYS A 3 -4.82 -11.71 -4.52
N ASP A 4 -4.70 -12.13 -5.76
CA ASP A 4 -3.44 -12.61 -6.32
C ASP A 4 -2.65 -11.51 -7.03
N THR A 5 -3.18 -10.29 -7.02
CA THR A 5 -2.57 -9.15 -7.70
C THR A 5 -1.65 -8.42 -6.74
N LYS A 6 -0.45 -8.13 -7.17
CA LYS A 6 0.51 -7.34 -6.38
C LYS A 6 0.28 -5.87 -6.64
N ILE A 7 -0.04 -5.14 -5.58
CA ILE A 7 -0.41 -3.72 -5.64
C ILE A 7 0.55 -2.90 -4.79
N CYS A 8 1.01 -1.80 -5.37
CA CYS A 8 1.91 -0.87 -4.69
C CYS A 8 1.25 0.50 -4.61
N PHE A 9 1.31 1.11 -3.43
CA PHE A 9 0.86 2.49 -3.22
C PHE A 9 2.09 3.36 -2.96
N ILE A 10 2.36 4.28 -3.89
CA ILE A 10 3.43 5.26 -3.71
C ILE A 10 2.83 6.47 -3.01
N GLY A 11 3.26 6.70 -1.77
CA GLY A 11 2.65 7.67 -0.88
C GLY A 11 1.66 6.98 0.05
N SER A 12 1.76 7.23 1.35
CA SER A 12 0.92 6.57 2.35
C SER A 12 0.05 7.54 3.13
N GLY A 13 -0.31 8.66 2.50
CA GLY A 13 -1.16 9.66 3.12
C GLY A 13 -2.61 9.23 3.21
N ALA A 14 -3.51 10.21 3.42
CA ALA A 14 -4.93 9.94 3.67
C ALA A 14 -5.57 9.16 2.52
N MET A 15 -5.24 9.48 1.26
CA MET A 15 -5.82 8.81 0.11
C MET A 15 -5.43 7.33 0.07
N ALA A 16 -4.14 7.03 0.21
CA ALA A 16 -3.68 5.64 0.22
C ALA A 16 -4.29 4.87 1.38
N THR A 17 -4.33 5.47 2.56
CA THR A 17 -4.91 4.85 3.74
C THR A 17 -6.39 4.52 3.52
N ALA A 18 -7.15 5.46 2.95
CA ALA A 18 -8.57 5.22 2.68
C ALA A 18 -8.78 4.09 1.66
N MET A 19 -7.97 4.05 0.61
CA MET A 19 -8.05 3.00 -0.40
C MET A 19 -7.71 1.63 0.19
N ILE A 20 -6.62 1.56 0.94
CA ILE A 20 -6.19 0.31 1.57
C ILE A 20 -7.27 -0.18 2.54
N ALA A 21 -7.81 0.73 3.36
CA ALA A 21 -8.85 0.38 4.31
C ALA A 21 -10.09 -0.17 3.62
N GLY A 22 -10.57 0.52 2.57
CA GLY A 22 -11.75 0.09 1.84
C GLY A 22 -11.56 -1.24 1.11
N LEU A 23 -10.43 -1.40 0.45
CA LEU A 23 -10.15 -2.61 -0.33
C LEU A 23 -9.91 -3.83 0.56
N THR A 24 -9.21 -3.65 1.69
CA THR A 24 -8.99 -4.76 2.62
C THR A 24 -10.27 -5.15 3.34
N LYS A 25 -11.09 -4.17 3.73
CA LYS A 25 -12.36 -4.44 4.40
C LYS A 25 -13.28 -5.28 3.53
N LYS A 26 -13.30 -5.02 2.22
CA LYS A 26 -14.12 -5.76 1.27
C LYS A 26 -13.43 -7.03 0.78
N GLU A 27 -12.24 -7.33 1.26
CA GLU A 27 -11.46 -8.48 0.87
C GLU A 27 -11.19 -8.56 -0.63
N LEU A 28 -11.05 -7.39 -1.27
CA LEU A 28 -10.75 -7.29 -2.69
C LEU A 28 -9.25 -7.41 -2.98
N ILE A 29 -8.42 -7.10 -2.00
CA ILE A 29 -6.96 -7.24 -2.10
C ILE A 29 -6.46 -8.07 -0.92
N ALA A 30 -5.28 -8.67 -1.10
CA ALA A 30 -4.61 -9.41 -0.03
C ALA A 30 -3.53 -8.51 0.59
N PRO A 31 -3.55 -8.30 1.91
CA PRO A 31 -2.53 -7.46 2.56
C PRO A 31 -1.10 -7.95 2.28
N GLU A 32 -0.90 -9.27 2.22
CA GLU A 32 0.41 -9.84 1.95
C GLU A 32 0.93 -9.54 0.55
N ASN A 33 0.05 -9.17 -0.39
CA ASN A 33 0.41 -8.79 -1.74
C ASN A 33 0.34 -7.28 -1.98
N THR A 34 0.18 -6.51 -0.91
CA THR A 34 0.05 -5.05 -0.97
C THR A 34 1.24 -4.42 -0.26
N ILE A 35 1.85 -3.43 -0.90
CA ILE A 35 2.96 -2.69 -0.32
C ILE A 35 2.69 -1.19 -0.40
N ALA A 36 3.01 -0.48 0.67
CA ALA A 36 2.91 0.97 0.73
C ALA A 36 4.30 1.57 0.89
N SER A 37 4.58 2.62 0.16
CA SER A 37 5.87 3.30 0.20
C SER A 37 5.67 4.75 0.64
N ASP A 38 6.51 5.21 1.56
CA ASP A 38 6.49 6.59 2.03
C ASP A 38 7.80 6.89 2.74
N PRO A 39 8.34 8.12 2.63
CA PRO A 39 9.56 8.46 3.36
C PRO A 39 9.37 8.57 4.87
N TYR A 40 8.14 8.63 5.36
CA TYR A 40 7.84 8.80 6.78
C TYR A 40 7.46 7.48 7.43
N PRO A 41 8.35 6.91 8.28
CA PRO A 41 8.10 5.57 8.85
C PRO A 41 6.88 5.51 9.78
N GLY A 42 6.49 6.62 10.40
CA GLY A 42 5.33 6.63 11.29
C GLY A 42 4.03 6.26 10.58
N GLN A 43 3.82 6.77 9.37
CA GLN A 43 2.66 6.43 8.56
C GLN A 43 2.68 4.98 8.13
N LEU A 44 3.84 4.50 7.73
CA LEU A 44 4.01 3.10 7.31
C LEU A 44 3.72 2.14 8.45
N GLU A 45 4.18 2.45 9.66
CA GLU A 45 3.95 1.62 10.82
C GLU A 45 2.46 1.49 11.12
N LYS A 46 1.72 2.59 11.03
CA LYS A 46 0.27 2.57 11.23
C LYS A 46 -0.43 1.67 10.22
N LEU A 47 -0.06 1.76 8.96
CA LEU A 47 -0.65 0.94 7.92
C LEU A 47 -0.33 -0.54 8.13
N SER A 48 0.91 -0.84 8.46
CA SER A 48 1.33 -2.21 8.71
C SER A 48 0.58 -2.82 9.90
N GLN A 49 0.48 -2.08 11.01
CA GLN A 49 -0.19 -2.58 12.20
C GLN A 49 -1.69 -2.74 12.00
N ARG A 50 -2.31 -1.82 11.26
CA ARG A 50 -3.75 -1.79 11.12
C ARG A 50 -4.27 -2.74 10.04
N TYR A 51 -3.56 -2.84 8.94
CA TYR A 51 -4.05 -3.59 7.77
C TYR A 51 -3.17 -4.77 7.38
N GLY A 52 -1.99 -4.89 7.96
CA GLY A 52 -1.09 -6.00 7.66
C GLY A 52 -0.38 -5.91 6.33
N VAL A 53 -0.39 -4.74 5.68
CA VAL A 53 0.29 -4.56 4.40
C VAL A 53 1.80 -4.43 4.59
N GLN A 54 2.55 -4.74 3.56
CA GLN A 54 4.00 -4.54 3.55
C GLN A 54 4.31 -3.07 3.37
N THR A 55 5.44 -2.63 3.88
CA THR A 55 5.84 -1.22 3.81
C THR A 55 7.31 -1.09 3.47
N THR A 56 7.66 0.03 2.84
CA THR A 56 9.05 0.36 2.55
C THR A 56 9.21 1.88 2.47
N GLN A 57 10.40 2.37 2.76
CA GLN A 57 10.72 3.78 2.57
C GLN A 57 11.34 4.04 1.20
N ASN A 58 11.55 2.99 0.40
CA ASN A 58 12.22 3.08 -0.90
C ASN A 58 11.24 2.80 -2.02
N ASN A 59 10.94 3.83 -2.83
CA ASN A 59 10.01 3.70 -3.96
C ASN A 59 10.47 2.68 -5.00
N LEU A 60 11.76 2.56 -5.22
CA LEU A 60 12.29 1.62 -6.20
C LEU A 60 12.03 0.17 -5.76
N ASP A 61 12.15 -0.10 -4.46
CA ASP A 61 11.82 -1.42 -3.94
C ASP A 61 10.32 -1.69 -4.02
N ALA A 62 9.51 -0.64 -3.80
CA ALA A 62 8.07 -0.77 -3.80
C ALA A 62 7.53 -1.17 -5.17
N ILE A 63 8.10 -0.66 -6.26
CA ILE A 63 7.58 -0.88 -7.60
C ILE A 63 8.06 -2.18 -8.24
N LYS A 64 8.99 -2.89 -7.63
CA LYS A 64 9.50 -4.14 -8.19
C LYS A 64 8.40 -5.20 -8.22
N GLU A 65 8.25 -5.82 -9.38
CA GLU A 65 7.35 -6.96 -9.57
C GLU A 65 5.89 -6.67 -9.21
N GLN A 66 5.46 -5.42 -9.33
CA GLN A 66 4.07 -5.05 -9.03
C GLN A 66 3.21 -5.13 -10.28
N ASP A 67 1.98 -5.61 -10.10
CA ASP A 67 0.99 -5.64 -11.19
C ASP A 67 0.32 -4.28 -11.35
N ILE A 68 0.06 -3.60 -10.23
CA ILE A 68 -0.60 -2.31 -10.21
C ILE A 68 0.20 -1.35 -9.34
N ILE A 69 0.43 -0.16 -9.84
CA ILE A 69 1.10 0.90 -9.08
C ILE A 69 0.13 2.08 -8.98
N VAL A 70 -0.20 2.47 -7.75
CA VAL A 70 -1.09 3.59 -7.47
C VAL A 70 -0.26 4.75 -6.95
N LEU A 71 -0.31 5.87 -7.67
CA LEU A 71 0.35 7.10 -7.22
C LEU A 71 -0.63 7.87 -6.35
N SER A 72 -0.34 7.92 -5.05
CA SER A 72 -1.21 8.57 -4.06
C SER A 72 -0.49 9.70 -3.33
N ILE A 73 0.45 10.32 -4.01
CA ILE A 73 1.18 11.47 -3.48
C ILE A 73 0.40 12.75 -3.79
N LYS A 74 0.54 13.73 -2.93
CA LYS A 74 -0.08 15.05 -3.15
C LYS A 74 0.66 15.77 -4.28
N PRO A 75 -0.06 16.51 -5.12
CA PRO A 75 0.56 17.33 -6.16
C PRO A 75 1.37 18.49 -5.59
#